data_2ad42023fbc46514f80e8d4be0e82be9
#
_entry.id   2ad42023fbc46514f80e8d4be0e82be9
#
_cell.length_a   1.000
_cell.length_b   1.000
_cell.length_c   1.000
_cell.angle_alpha   90.00
_cell.angle_beta   90.00
_cell.angle_gamma   90.00
#
_symmetry.space_group_name_H-M   'P 1'
#
loop_
_entity.id
_entity.type
_entity.pdbx_description
1 polymer ?
#
loop_
_entity_poly.entity_id
_entity_poly.type
_entity_poly.pdbx_seq_one_letter_code
_entity_poly.pdbx_strand_id
1 'polypeptide(L)'
;MTDIEGTRLATILASVKVDLGITSTAYDSRLTEYIQAGVGDMERQGADLSTETAETNQLLVAWTSWQWRSRDTREGMPRALRFSLNNLIFSQKMKTGG
;
A
#
# COMPACT_ATOMS: atom_id res chain seq x y z
N MET A 1 -3.70 9.53 11.37
CA MET A 1 -3.22 8.81 10.19
C MET A 1 -1.96 8.03 10.52
N THR A 2 -1.85 6.82 9.98
CA THR A 2 -0.69 5.98 10.22
C THR A 2 0.53 6.49 9.45
N ASP A 3 1.65 6.59 10.14
CA ASP A 3 2.94 6.90 9.48
C ASP A 3 3.72 5.61 9.29
N ILE A 4 4.08 5.33 8.06
CA ILE A 4 4.93 4.19 7.75
C ILE A 4 6.37 4.68 7.77
N GLU A 5 7.18 4.12 8.67
CA GLU A 5 8.56 4.57 8.83
C GLU A 5 9.45 3.43 9.31
N GLY A 6 10.74 3.70 9.43
CA GLY A 6 11.71 2.75 9.96
C GLY A 6 11.80 1.47 9.13
N THR A 7 11.91 0.35 9.82
CA THR A 7 12.08 -0.95 9.18
C THR A 7 10.88 -1.32 8.30
N ARG A 8 9.67 -0.98 8.74
CA ARG A 8 8.46 -1.26 7.95
C ARG A 8 8.51 -0.55 6.61
N LEU A 9 8.85 0.74 6.62
CA LEU A 9 8.98 1.51 5.37
C LEU A 9 10.05 0.90 4.47
N ALA A 10 11.22 0.56 5.04
CA ALA A 10 12.30 -0.03 4.27
C ALA A 10 11.87 -1.34 3.61
N THR A 11 11.13 -2.17 4.33
CA THR A 11 10.64 -3.45 3.83
C THR A 11 9.67 -3.23 2.66
N ILE A 12 8.72 -2.32 2.82
CA ILE A 12 7.72 -2.03 1.79
C ILE A 12 8.40 -1.44 0.55
N LEU A 13 9.30 -0.48 0.76
CA LEU A 13 10.02 0.17 -0.34
C LEU A 13 10.83 -0.85 -1.14
N ALA A 14 11.56 -1.74 -0.46
CA ALA A 14 12.34 -2.77 -1.13
C ALA A 14 11.44 -3.68 -1.98
N SER A 15 10.28 -4.07 -1.44
CA SER A 15 9.33 -4.93 -2.16
C SER A 15 8.75 -4.22 -3.38
N VAL A 16 8.42 -2.94 -3.25
CA VAL A 16 7.93 -2.14 -4.38
C VAL A 16 8.98 -2.07 -5.47
N LYS A 17 10.24 -1.83 -5.10
CA LYS A 17 11.33 -1.73 -6.07
C LYS A 17 11.54 -3.04 -6.82
N VAL A 18 11.47 -4.18 -6.12
CA VAL A 18 11.54 -5.49 -6.77
C VAL A 18 10.39 -5.66 -7.74
N ASP A 19 9.18 -5.34 -7.31
CA ASP A 19 7.99 -5.49 -8.14
C ASP A 19 8.03 -4.63 -9.39
N LEU A 20 8.63 -3.44 -9.32
CA LEU A 20 8.72 -2.51 -10.43
C LEU A 20 10.01 -2.66 -11.25
N GLY A 21 10.94 -3.49 -10.79
CA GLY A 21 12.21 -3.67 -11.48
C GLY A 21 13.15 -2.48 -11.33
N ILE A 22 13.04 -1.73 -10.24
CA ILE A 22 13.89 -0.55 -9.99
C ILE A 22 15.04 -0.95 -9.09
N THR A 23 16.27 -0.70 -9.53
CA THR A 23 17.47 -1.04 -8.76
C THR A 23 18.21 0.18 -8.21
N SER A 24 17.95 1.37 -8.78
CA SER A 24 18.64 2.58 -8.33
C SER A 24 17.89 3.22 -7.16
N THR A 25 18.57 4.15 -6.46
CA THR A 25 17.95 4.91 -5.38
C THR A 25 17.30 6.20 -5.86
N ALA A 26 17.34 6.46 -7.16
CA ALA A 26 16.88 7.73 -7.73
C ALA A 26 15.40 8.03 -7.42
N TYR A 27 14.58 7.00 -7.27
CA TYR A 27 13.14 7.16 -7.06
C TYR A 27 12.69 6.88 -5.64
N ASP A 28 13.62 6.63 -4.72
CA ASP A 28 13.26 6.21 -3.36
C ASP A 28 12.37 7.23 -2.65
N SER A 29 12.69 8.51 -2.74
CA SER A 29 11.87 9.56 -2.11
C SER A 29 10.47 9.61 -2.71
N ARG A 30 10.37 9.51 -4.03
CA ARG A 30 9.09 9.56 -4.72
C ARG A 30 8.24 8.34 -4.39
N LEU A 31 8.85 7.16 -4.38
CA LEU A 31 8.16 5.93 -4.00
C LEU A 31 7.68 5.98 -2.55
N THR A 32 8.49 6.55 -1.66
CA THR A 32 8.08 6.75 -0.28
C THR A 32 6.84 7.63 -0.19
N GLU A 33 6.77 8.70 -0.97
CA GLU A 33 5.57 9.54 -1.03
C GLU A 33 4.35 8.75 -1.50
N TYR A 34 4.52 7.88 -2.49
CA TYR A 34 3.43 7.04 -2.98
C TYR A 34 2.96 6.06 -1.90
N ILE A 35 3.90 5.48 -1.14
CA ILE A 35 3.54 4.57 -0.04
C ILE A 35 2.69 5.32 0.99
N GLN A 36 3.10 6.52 1.39
CA GLN A 36 2.35 7.30 2.37
C GLN A 36 0.97 7.70 1.82
N ALA A 37 0.91 8.04 0.54
CA ALA A 37 -0.37 8.34 -0.10
C ALA A 37 -1.31 7.14 -0.09
N GLY A 38 -0.75 5.93 -0.26
CA GLY A 38 -1.51 4.70 -0.18
C GLY A 38 -2.12 4.47 1.19
N VAL A 39 -1.35 4.75 2.24
CA VAL A 39 -1.85 4.68 3.61
C VAL A 39 -3.08 5.57 3.75
N GLY A 40 -2.95 6.84 3.33
CA GLY A 40 -4.06 7.80 3.44
C GLY A 40 -5.29 7.36 2.67
N ASP A 41 -5.09 6.89 1.43
CA ASP A 41 -6.20 6.46 0.58
C ASP A 41 -6.94 5.26 1.18
N MET A 42 -6.21 4.24 1.59
CA MET A 42 -6.84 3.02 2.10
C MET A 42 -7.48 3.26 3.47
N GLU A 43 -6.88 4.12 4.31
CA GLU A 43 -7.49 4.46 5.59
C GLU A 43 -8.78 5.25 5.41
N ARG A 44 -8.85 6.13 4.41
CA ARG A 44 -10.11 6.82 4.09
C ARG A 44 -11.20 5.84 3.67
N GLN A 45 -10.83 4.71 3.11
CA GLN A 45 -11.80 3.69 2.72
C GLN A 45 -12.18 2.75 3.86
N GLY A 46 -11.54 2.89 5.02
CA GLY A 46 -11.91 2.13 6.20
C GLY A 46 -10.89 1.10 6.67
N ALA A 47 -9.76 0.98 5.99
CA ALA A 47 -8.73 0.03 6.41
C ALA A 47 -7.90 0.61 7.56
N ASP A 48 -7.51 -0.24 8.49
CA ASP A 48 -6.56 0.12 9.54
C ASP A 48 -5.20 -0.48 9.19
N LEU A 49 -4.24 0.38 8.92
CA LEU A 49 -2.89 -0.03 8.53
C LEU A 49 -1.88 0.17 9.66
N SER A 50 -2.35 0.47 10.86
CA SER A 50 -1.46 0.79 11.99
C SER A 50 -0.66 -0.42 12.46
N THR A 51 -1.19 -1.63 12.29
CA THR A 51 -0.49 -2.85 12.70
C THR A 51 0.21 -3.46 11.48
N GLU A 52 1.49 -3.71 11.61
CA GLU A 52 2.25 -4.34 10.53
C GLU A 52 1.91 -5.83 10.46
N THR A 53 1.39 -6.26 9.32
CA THR A 53 1.19 -7.67 9.01
C THR A 53 1.62 -7.89 7.57
N ALA A 54 1.83 -9.15 7.19
CA ALA A 54 2.14 -9.46 5.80
C ALA A 54 1.04 -8.95 4.88
N GLU A 55 -0.21 -9.08 5.30
CA GLU A 55 -1.35 -8.64 4.49
C GLU A 55 -1.36 -7.12 4.28
N THR A 56 -1.18 -6.34 5.35
CA THR A 56 -1.19 -4.88 5.22
C THR A 56 0.02 -4.40 4.42
N ASN A 57 1.18 -5.00 4.60
CA ASN A 57 2.35 -4.63 3.82
C ASN A 57 2.16 -4.96 2.34
N GLN A 58 1.58 -6.12 2.02
CA GLN A 58 1.33 -6.50 0.63
C GLN A 58 0.32 -5.58 -0.05
N LEU A 59 -0.70 -5.13 0.69
CA LEU A 59 -1.65 -4.17 0.14
C LEU A 59 -0.97 -2.86 -0.20
N LEU A 60 -0.06 -2.39 0.67
CA LEU A 60 0.69 -1.17 0.40
C LEU A 60 1.60 -1.32 -0.81
N VAL A 61 2.25 -2.47 -0.95
CA VAL A 61 3.09 -2.74 -2.14
C VAL A 61 2.23 -2.73 -3.40
N ALA A 62 1.10 -3.43 -3.39
CA ALA A 62 0.23 -3.54 -4.55
C ALA A 62 -0.35 -2.17 -4.95
N TRP A 63 -0.80 -1.39 -3.97
CA TRP A 63 -1.34 -0.05 -4.21
C TRP A 63 -0.28 0.86 -4.82
N THR A 64 0.91 0.86 -4.23
CA THR A 64 2.01 1.71 -4.68
C THR A 64 2.44 1.34 -6.09
N SER A 65 2.60 0.05 -6.37
CA SER A 65 2.99 -0.43 -7.70
C SER A 65 1.95 -0.07 -8.75
N TRP A 66 0.67 -0.23 -8.42
CA TRP A 66 -0.41 0.15 -9.32
C TRP A 66 -0.34 1.65 -9.65
N GLN A 67 -0.24 2.49 -8.65
CA GLN A 67 -0.21 3.94 -8.85
C GLN A 67 1.01 4.37 -9.67
N TRP A 68 2.16 3.77 -9.38
CA TRP A 68 3.37 4.08 -10.13
C TRP A 68 3.24 3.69 -11.59
N ARG A 69 2.74 2.49 -11.88
CA ARG A 69 2.59 2.01 -13.26
C ARG A 69 1.54 2.79 -14.03
N SER A 70 0.51 3.28 -13.35
CA SER A 70 -0.61 3.97 -14.01
C SER A 70 -0.55 5.49 -13.87
N ARG A 71 0.57 6.04 -13.40
CA ARG A 71 0.65 7.49 -13.14
C ARG A 71 0.39 8.36 -14.36
N ASP A 72 0.61 7.82 -15.55
CA ASP A 72 0.39 8.54 -16.80
C ASP A 72 -0.92 8.15 -17.50
N THR A 73 -1.63 7.14 -17.04
CA THR A 73 -2.78 6.58 -17.75
C THR A 73 -4.11 6.73 -17.03
N ARG A 74 -4.09 7.06 -15.73
CA ARG A 74 -5.30 7.24 -14.92
C ARG A 74 -6.17 5.97 -14.87
N GLU A 75 -5.54 4.82 -14.85
CA GLU A 75 -6.29 3.58 -14.73
C GLU A 75 -6.94 3.45 -13.36
N GLY A 76 -8.13 2.87 -13.32
CA GLY A 76 -8.81 2.55 -12.07
C GLY A 76 -8.10 1.45 -11.30
N MET A 77 -8.47 1.30 -10.03
CA MET A 77 -7.88 0.29 -9.16
C MET A 77 -8.13 -1.11 -9.74
N PRO A 78 -7.07 -1.95 -9.83
CA PRO A 78 -7.25 -3.32 -10.30
C PRO A 78 -8.25 -4.08 -9.44
N ARG A 79 -9.03 -4.96 -10.06
CA ARG A 79 -10.05 -5.72 -9.35
C ARG A 79 -9.47 -6.54 -8.21
N ALA A 80 -8.33 -7.17 -8.42
CA ALA A 80 -7.70 -7.99 -7.40
C ALA A 80 -7.31 -7.16 -6.17
N LEU A 81 -6.79 -5.96 -6.40
CA LEU A 81 -6.43 -5.06 -5.31
C LEU A 81 -7.69 -4.60 -4.55
N ARG A 82 -8.74 -4.23 -5.28
CA ARG A 82 -10.02 -3.84 -4.68
C ARG A 82 -10.58 -4.97 -3.81
N PHE A 83 -10.50 -6.19 -4.32
CA PHE A 83 -10.97 -7.36 -3.60
C PHE A 83 -10.20 -7.56 -2.29
N SER A 84 -8.87 -7.50 -2.37
CA SER A 84 -8.02 -7.66 -1.18
C SER A 84 -8.27 -6.59 -0.14
N LEU A 85 -8.42 -5.34 -0.59
CA LEU A 85 -8.69 -4.22 0.32
C LEU A 85 -10.03 -4.39 1.02
N ASN A 86 -11.07 -4.75 0.25
CA ASN A 86 -12.39 -4.96 0.82
C ASN A 86 -12.40 -6.11 1.83
N ASN A 87 -11.65 -7.18 1.54
CA ASN A 87 -11.53 -8.31 2.46
C ASN A 87 -10.85 -7.90 3.76
N LEU A 88 -9.81 -7.08 3.68
CA LEU A 88 -9.14 -6.59 4.88
C LEU A 88 -10.10 -5.75 5.72
N ILE A 89 -10.78 -4.80 5.10
CA ILE A 89 -11.73 -3.92 5.79
C ILE A 89 -12.82 -4.75 6.47
N PHE A 90 -13.39 -5.70 5.75
CA PHE A 90 -14.43 -6.57 6.28
C PHE A 90 -13.91 -7.37 7.48
N SER A 91 -12.74 -7.97 7.32
CA SER A 91 -12.10 -8.77 8.38
C SER A 91 -11.85 -7.94 9.64
N GLN A 92 -11.40 -6.71 9.48
CA GLN A 92 -11.12 -5.83 10.61
C GLN A 92 -12.42 -5.43 11.33
N LYS A 93 -13.48 -5.18 10.58
CA LYS A 93 -14.80 -4.88 11.17
C LYS A 93 -15.33 -6.07 11.95
N MET A 94 -15.15 -7.27 11.45
CA MET A 94 -15.60 -8.46 12.15
C MET A 94 -14.90 -8.64 13.50
N LYS A 95 -13.62 -8.29 13.56
CA LYS A 95 -12.85 -8.39 14.80
C LYS A 95 -13.23 -7.35 15.84
N THR A 96 -13.55 -6.15 15.40
CA THR A 96 -13.79 -5.02 16.30
C THR A 96 -15.27 -4.77 16.58
N GLY A 97 -16.13 -5.11 15.65
CA GLY A 97 -17.55 -4.86 15.75
C GLY A 97 -18.29 -5.88 16.58
N GLY A 98 -17.58 -6.92 16.95
CA GLY A 98 -18.17 -7.98 17.75
C GLY A 98 -19.41 -8.52 17.13
#